data_1fa9cfa1931b2cdcef63282c498dd3c3
#
_entry.id   1fa9cfa1931b2cdcef63282c498dd3c3
#
_cell.length_a   1.000
_cell.length_b   1.000
_cell.length_c   1.000
_cell.angle_alpha   90.00
_cell.angle_beta   90.00
_cell.angle_gamma   90.00
#
_symmetry.space_group_name_H-M   'P 1'
#
loop_
_entity.id
_entity.type
_entity.pdbx_description
1 polymer ?
#
loop_
_entity_poly.entity_id
_entity_poly.type
_entity_poly.pdbx_seq_one_letter_code
_entity_poly.pdbx_strand_id
1 'polypeptide(L)'
;MKAPIKVAGLMICLTLWVAQEGLAKTKTYQVAPVTNGGSLAGFVSFKGKVPKPIQEDLNKGKNSEFCAQHPDTKEGGVRPRHKVVVTDGKLKDTVVFIENIEQGKDWLSQTINFDFKNCDIFPKVTVVRKTPKKMKTGLVQITNHDPDILHNPHGYSKVGARAKTLFNKPLPNKGDVADVTKNLKRFKMKKDKHFFLQCDQHNFMEADARIIWNPYYVITAKEGSFQIDQIPAGTYRITAWHPYVGEVSQEVTIEAGQKAQLEFHLTGK
;
A
#
# COMPACT_ATOMS: atom_id res chain seq x y z
N MET A 1 -45.43 23.57 -72.27
CA MET A 1 -45.39 24.22 -70.98
C MET A 1 -44.90 23.17 -69.98
N LYS A 2 -43.63 23.28 -69.51
CA LYS A 2 -43.02 22.34 -68.57
C LYS A 2 -42.97 23.04 -67.21
N ALA A 3 -43.60 22.46 -66.16
CA ALA A 3 -43.56 22.95 -64.83
C ALA A 3 -42.22 22.61 -64.13
N PRO A 4 -41.66 23.43 -63.21
CA PRO A 4 -40.42 23.13 -62.53
C PRO A 4 -40.67 22.33 -61.25
N ILE A 5 -39.84 21.31 -61.05
CA ILE A 5 -39.77 20.48 -59.88
C ILE A 5 -39.00 21.24 -58.78
N LYS A 6 -39.65 21.46 -57.65
CA LYS A 6 -38.99 21.99 -56.46
C LYS A 6 -38.38 20.84 -55.65
N VAL A 7 -37.07 20.82 -55.54
CA VAL A 7 -36.32 19.95 -54.64
C VAL A 7 -36.23 20.62 -53.29
N ALA A 8 -36.87 20.03 -52.27
CA ALA A 8 -36.77 20.46 -50.85
C ALA A 8 -35.52 19.76 -50.27
N GLY A 9 -34.48 20.53 -49.98
CA GLY A 9 -33.29 20.04 -49.29
C GLY A 9 -33.56 19.87 -47.80
N LEU A 10 -33.46 18.65 -47.33
CA LEU A 10 -33.54 18.29 -45.89
C LEU A 10 -32.17 18.54 -45.22
N MET A 11 -32.06 19.61 -44.46
CA MET A 11 -30.85 19.95 -43.74
C MET A 11 -30.84 19.14 -42.41
N ILE A 12 -30.06 18.06 -42.37
CA ILE A 12 -29.86 17.25 -41.15
C ILE A 12 -28.84 17.98 -40.29
N CYS A 13 -29.31 18.61 -39.20
CA CYS A 13 -28.48 19.21 -38.17
C CYS A 13 -27.94 18.10 -37.25
N LEU A 14 -26.70 17.63 -37.51
CA LEU A 14 -25.99 16.75 -36.58
C LEU A 14 -25.56 17.56 -35.34
N THR A 15 -26.27 17.46 -34.25
CA THR A 15 -25.82 17.94 -32.94
C THR A 15 -24.77 16.96 -32.39
N LEU A 16 -23.50 17.33 -32.48
CA LEU A 16 -22.41 16.66 -31.77
C LEU A 16 -22.63 16.86 -30.26
N TRP A 17 -23.08 15.84 -29.58
CA TRP A 17 -23.00 15.74 -28.14
C TRP A 17 -21.53 15.51 -27.75
N VAL A 18 -20.83 16.57 -27.36
CA VAL A 18 -19.54 16.49 -26.69
C VAL A 18 -19.84 16.10 -25.24
N ALA A 19 -19.62 14.83 -24.92
CA ALA A 19 -19.64 14.37 -23.52
C ALA A 19 -18.47 15.06 -22.81
N GLN A 20 -18.76 16.09 -22.03
CA GLN A 20 -17.83 16.72 -21.12
C GLN A 20 -17.54 15.72 -20.00
N GLU A 21 -16.46 14.95 -20.12
CA GLU A 21 -15.90 14.20 -18.98
C GLU A 21 -15.41 15.21 -17.93
N GLY A 22 -16.32 15.61 -17.07
CA GLY A 22 -15.98 16.39 -15.90
C GLY A 22 -15.02 15.58 -15.04
N LEU A 23 -13.77 16.05 -14.91
CA LEU A 23 -12.79 15.54 -13.94
C LEU A 23 -13.43 15.54 -12.54
N ALA A 24 -14.01 14.41 -12.16
CA ALA A 24 -14.63 14.23 -10.85
C ALA A 24 -13.58 14.59 -9.77
N LYS A 25 -13.88 15.61 -8.98
CA LYS A 25 -13.09 15.96 -7.79
C LYS A 25 -13.02 14.70 -6.91
N THR A 26 -11.81 14.22 -6.65
CA THR A 26 -11.60 13.08 -5.72
C THR A 26 -12.17 13.49 -4.36
N LYS A 27 -13.28 12.87 -3.98
CA LYS A 27 -13.89 13.12 -2.68
C LYS A 27 -13.01 12.56 -1.58
N THR A 28 -12.86 13.31 -0.50
CA THR A 28 -12.18 12.83 0.71
C THR A 28 -13.10 11.87 1.43
N TYR A 29 -12.58 10.73 1.86
CA TYR A 29 -13.31 9.75 2.65
C TYR A 29 -13.96 10.38 3.89
N GLN A 30 -15.22 10.04 4.15
CA GLN A 30 -16.02 10.52 5.28
C GLN A 30 -16.38 9.38 6.22
N VAL A 31 -16.28 9.61 7.52
CA VAL A 31 -16.74 8.66 8.53
C VAL A 31 -18.26 8.75 8.64
N ALA A 32 -18.93 7.63 8.51
CA ALA A 32 -20.38 7.48 8.64
C ALA A 32 -20.73 6.12 9.27
N PRO A 33 -21.83 6.01 10.01
CA PRO A 33 -22.31 4.73 10.53
C PRO A 33 -22.55 3.75 9.38
N VAL A 34 -22.13 2.51 9.59
CA VAL A 34 -22.41 1.39 8.65
C VAL A 34 -23.44 0.49 9.32
N THR A 35 -24.69 0.60 8.86
CA THR A 35 -25.78 -0.31 9.27
C THR A 35 -25.87 -1.44 8.27
N ASN A 36 -25.91 -2.69 8.77
CA ASN A 36 -26.01 -3.89 7.95
C ASN A 36 -24.91 -3.98 6.86
N GLY A 37 -23.65 -3.65 7.22
CA GLY A 37 -22.52 -3.76 6.31
C GLY A 37 -22.26 -5.20 5.88
N GLY A 38 -21.90 -5.40 4.62
CA GLY A 38 -21.43 -6.68 4.12
C GLY A 38 -19.95 -6.91 4.43
N SER A 39 -19.44 -8.04 4.00
CA SER A 39 -18.03 -8.41 4.11
C SER A 39 -17.49 -8.94 2.78
N LEU A 40 -16.18 -8.84 2.61
CA LEU A 40 -15.43 -9.40 1.50
C LEU A 40 -14.35 -10.32 2.06
N ALA A 41 -14.28 -11.55 1.57
CA ALA A 41 -13.21 -12.47 1.94
C ALA A 41 -12.63 -13.18 0.71
N GLY A 42 -11.45 -13.77 0.87
CA GLY A 42 -10.83 -14.51 -0.21
C GLY A 42 -9.35 -14.79 -0.02
N PHE A 43 -8.68 -15.03 -1.13
CA PHE A 43 -7.25 -15.36 -1.14
C PHE A 43 -6.51 -14.59 -2.21
N VAL A 44 -5.23 -14.35 -1.94
CA VAL A 44 -4.26 -13.85 -2.91
C VAL A 44 -3.28 -14.98 -3.22
N SER A 45 -3.17 -15.35 -4.49
CA SER A 45 -2.24 -16.36 -4.97
C SER A 45 -1.17 -15.76 -5.88
N PHE A 46 -0.05 -16.45 -5.99
CA PHE A 46 1.05 -16.11 -6.89
C PHE A 46 1.17 -17.14 -8.00
N LYS A 47 1.23 -16.68 -9.25
CA LYS A 47 1.49 -17.51 -10.42
C LYS A 47 2.85 -17.17 -11.03
N GLY A 48 3.63 -18.20 -11.32
CA GLY A 48 4.95 -18.05 -11.90
C GLY A 48 6.08 -18.52 -10.98
N LYS A 49 7.31 -18.27 -11.39
CA LYS A 49 8.50 -18.66 -10.64
C LYS A 49 8.74 -17.69 -9.48
N VAL A 50 8.75 -18.19 -8.26
CA VAL A 50 9.10 -17.38 -7.09
C VAL A 50 10.56 -16.92 -7.21
N PRO A 51 10.82 -15.59 -7.08
CA PRO A 51 12.18 -15.08 -7.14
C PRO A 51 13.07 -15.68 -6.06
N LYS A 52 14.33 -15.96 -6.40
CA LYS A 52 15.30 -16.38 -5.40
C LYS A 52 15.53 -15.28 -4.36
N PRO A 53 15.82 -15.61 -3.10
CA PRO A 53 16.14 -14.62 -2.08
C PRO A 53 17.43 -13.87 -2.45
N ILE A 54 17.43 -12.58 -2.15
CA ILE A 54 18.64 -11.76 -2.26
C ILE A 54 19.60 -12.20 -1.16
N GLN A 55 20.85 -12.50 -1.52
CA GLN A 55 21.87 -12.84 -0.54
C GLN A 55 22.51 -11.55 -0.05
N GLU A 56 22.25 -11.18 1.20
CA GLU A 56 22.78 -9.97 1.83
C GLU A 56 23.96 -10.36 2.73
N ASP A 57 25.14 -9.87 2.38
CA ASP A 57 26.33 -10.05 3.18
C ASP A 57 26.36 -8.98 4.29
N LEU A 58 25.96 -9.36 5.49
CA LEU A 58 25.88 -8.45 6.65
C LEU A 58 27.25 -8.16 7.29
N ASN A 59 28.33 -8.82 6.84
CA ASN A 59 29.68 -8.47 7.24
C ASN A 59 30.18 -7.21 6.53
N LYS A 60 29.50 -6.79 5.47
CA LYS A 60 29.82 -5.57 4.72
C LYS A 60 29.03 -4.39 5.26
N GLY A 61 29.71 -3.36 5.66
CA GLY A 61 29.08 -2.13 6.12
C GLY A 61 29.33 -1.82 7.60
N LYS A 62 28.58 -0.83 8.09
CA LYS A 62 28.69 -0.41 9.48
C LYS A 62 28.06 -1.45 10.41
N ASN A 63 28.60 -1.55 11.62
CA ASN A 63 28.09 -2.42 12.68
C ASN A 63 27.98 -3.90 12.27
N SER A 64 28.87 -4.38 11.39
CA SER A 64 28.85 -5.75 10.86
C SER A 64 28.85 -6.81 11.95
N GLU A 65 29.64 -6.61 13.04
CA GLU A 65 29.70 -7.54 14.17
C GLU A 65 28.32 -7.77 14.82
N PHE A 66 27.49 -6.73 14.92
CA PHE A 66 26.13 -6.84 15.42
C PHE A 66 25.17 -7.33 14.36
N CYS A 67 25.19 -6.74 13.16
CA CYS A 67 24.21 -7.05 12.11
C CYS A 67 24.34 -8.49 11.60
N ALA A 68 25.56 -9.05 11.54
CA ALA A 68 25.77 -10.45 11.15
C ALA A 68 25.18 -11.46 12.15
N GLN A 69 24.80 -11.05 13.35
CA GLN A 69 24.09 -11.88 14.33
C GLN A 69 22.55 -11.92 14.11
N HIS A 70 22.05 -11.34 13.01
CA HIS A 70 20.63 -11.40 12.69
C HIS A 70 20.13 -12.87 12.70
N PRO A 71 18.95 -13.19 13.29
CA PRO A 71 18.47 -14.56 13.45
C PRO A 71 18.36 -15.39 12.15
N ASP A 72 18.10 -14.71 11.01
CA ASP A 72 18.00 -15.35 9.70
C ASP A 72 19.36 -15.50 8.98
N THR A 73 20.45 -15.05 9.60
CA THR A 73 21.79 -15.14 9.02
C THR A 73 22.26 -16.60 9.02
N LYS A 74 22.85 -17.02 7.91
CA LYS A 74 23.50 -18.30 7.76
C LYS A 74 24.99 -18.18 8.03
N GLU A 75 25.68 -19.32 8.03
CA GLU A 75 27.12 -19.37 8.11
C GLU A 75 27.77 -18.38 7.14
N GLY A 76 28.81 -17.68 7.61
CA GLY A 76 29.48 -16.62 6.84
C GLY A 76 28.81 -15.25 6.85
N GLY A 77 27.82 -15.02 7.71
CA GLY A 77 27.20 -13.69 7.87
C GLY A 77 26.26 -13.27 6.71
N VAL A 78 25.81 -14.24 5.91
CA VAL A 78 24.92 -13.99 4.77
C VAL A 78 23.47 -14.25 5.16
N ARG A 79 22.60 -13.26 4.97
CA ARG A 79 21.16 -13.35 5.19
C ARG A 79 20.39 -13.50 3.88
N PRO A 80 19.58 -14.58 3.71
CA PRO A 80 18.67 -14.69 2.56
C PRO A 80 17.44 -13.81 2.78
N ARG A 81 17.31 -12.75 2.01
CA ARG A 81 16.14 -11.86 2.06
C ARG A 81 15.11 -12.22 0.99
N HIS A 82 13.96 -12.69 1.43
CA HIS A 82 12.84 -13.04 0.58
C HIS A 82 11.96 -11.82 0.32
N LYS A 83 11.99 -11.29 -0.91
CA LYS A 83 11.13 -10.18 -1.35
C LYS A 83 9.70 -10.63 -1.66
N VAL A 84 9.54 -11.89 -2.05
CA VAL A 84 8.25 -12.50 -2.36
C VAL A 84 8.17 -13.82 -1.59
N VAL A 85 7.21 -13.93 -0.68
CA VAL A 85 7.01 -15.11 0.16
C VAL A 85 5.74 -15.81 -0.28
N VAL A 86 5.90 -17.04 -0.81
CA VAL A 86 4.80 -17.87 -1.30
C VAL A 86 4.80 -19.19 -0.54
N THR A 87 3.65 -19.58 -0.01
CA THR A 87 3.41 -20.87 0.64
C THR A 87 2.21 -21.51 -0.01
N ASP A 88 2.36 -22.71 -0.56
CA ASP A 88 1.28 -23.44 -1.26
C ASP A 88 0.55 -22.60 -2.31
N GLY A 89 1.32 -21.82 -3.09
CA GLY A 89 0.79 -20.92 -4.10
C GLY A 89 0.13 -19.64 -3.57
N LYS A 90 0.07 -19.44 -2.26
CA LYS A 90 -0.54 -18.27 -1.61
C LYS A 90 0.51 -17.20 -1.31
N LEU A 91 0.17 -15.94 -1.57
CA LEU A 91 1.08 -14.79 -1.49
C LEU A 91 0.89 -14.04 -0.18
N LYS A 92 1.96 -14.01 0.64
CA LYS A 92 2.03 -13.21 1.86
C LYS A 92 2.28 -11.73 1.56
N ASP A 93 2.05 -10.87 2.55
CA ASP A 93 2.41 -9.44 2.52
C ASP A 93 1.79 -8.66 1.34
N THR A 94 0.58 -9.06 0.93
CA THR A 94 -0.21 -8.34 -0.07
C THR A 94 -1.24 -7.44 0.61
N VAL A 95 -1.25 -6.16 0.28
CA VAL A 95 -2.26 -5.22 0.76
C VAL A 95 -3.48 -5.31 -0.15
N VAL A 96 -4.61 -5.79 0.38
CA VAL A 96 -5.90 -5.79 -0.29
C VAL A 96 -6.72 -4.62 0.25
N PHE A 97 -7.24 -3.75 -0.62
CA PHE A 97 -7.94 -2.54 -0.20
C PHE A 97 -9.00 -2.10 -1.20
N ILE A 98 -9.98 -1.33 -0.72
CA ILE A 98 -11.03 -0.72 -1.54
C ILE A 98 -10.56 0.64 -2.04
N GLU A 99 -10.63 0.90 -3.37
CA GLU A 99 -10.15 2.16 -3.94
C GLU A 99 -11.18 3.30 -3.87
N ASN A 100 -12.45 3.00 -4.20
CA ASN A 100 -13.47 4.00 -4.54
C ASN A 100 -14.58 4.16 -3.48
N ILE A 101 -14.33 3.73 -2.24
CA ILE A 101 -15.28 3.93 -1.15
C ILE A 101 -15.17 5.37 -0.61
N GLU A 102 -16.28 6.09 -0.55
CA GLU A 102 -16.30 7.49 -0.16
C GLU A 102 -16.72 7.71 1.29
N GLN A 103 -17.42 6.76 1.91
CA GLN A 103 -17.89 6.86 3.30
C GLN A 103 -18.02 5.48 3.96
N GLY A 104 -18.03 5.46 5.28
CA GLY A 104 -18.21 4.26 6.08
C GLY A 104 -17.48 4.32 7.42
N LYS A 105 -17.01 3.14 7.93
CA LYS A 105 -16.41 3.00 9.26
C LYS A 105 -15.26 3.97 9.51
N ASP A 106 -15.01 4.25 10.78
CA ASP A 106 -13.86 5.07 11.17
C ASP A 106 -12.53 4.32 11.00
N TRP A 107 -11.46 5.08 10.96
CA TRP A 107 -10.11 4.57 11.01
C TRP A 107 -9.84 3.93 12.37
N LEU A 108 -9.14 2.80 12.37
CA LEU A 108 -8.62 2.27 13.62
C LEU A 108 -7.66 3.29 14.25
N SER A 109 -7.82 3.52 15.56
CA SER A 109 -7.01 4.44 16.35
C SER A 109 -5.67 3.81 16.74
N GLN A 110 -4.97 3.20 15.77
CA GLN A 110 -3.67 2.56 16.02
C GLN A 110 -2.54 3.39 15.43
N THR A 111 -1.47 3.52 16.21
CA THR A 111 -0.17 3.99 15.72
C THR A 111 0.44 2.93 14.81
N ILE A 112 0.92 3.34 13.66
CA ILE A 112 1.68 2.49 12.74
C ILE A 112 3.13 2.58 13.18
N ASN A 113 3.68 1.47 13.69
CA ASN A 113 5.07 1.40 14.13
C ASN A 113 5.93 0.71 13.09
N PHE A 114 7.14 1.26 12.89
CA PHE A 114 8.23 0.59 12.23
C PHE A 114 9.34 0.38 13.26
N ASP A 115 9.65 -0.88 13.53
CA ASP A 115 10.67 -1.28 14.48
C ASP A 115 11.97 -1.58 13.75
N PHE A 116 13.02 -0.85 14.09
CA PHE A 116 14.40 -1.10 13.68
C PHE A 116 15.03 -2.02 14.72
N LYS A 117 15.15 -3.30 14.39
CA LYS A 117 15.57 -4.34 15.33
C LYS A 117 16.41 -5.40 14.63
N ASN A 118 17.54 -5.78 15.26
CA ASN A 118 18.50 -6.74 14.71
C ASN A 118 19.01 -6.32 13.32
N CYS A 119 19.30 -5.04 13.10
CA CYS A 119 19.63 -4.48 11.80
C CYS A 119 18.60 -4.86 10.71
N ASP A 120 17.33 -4.79 11.04
CA ASP A 120 16.23 -4.95 10.09
C ASP A 120 15.05 -4.04 10.42
N ILE A 121 14.06 -3.93 9.50
CA ILE A 121 12.86 -3.10 9.66
C ILE A 121 11.62 -3.99 9.67
N PHE A 122 10.78 -3.83 10.67
CA PHE A 122 9.51 -4.54 10.80
C PHE A 122 8.35 -3.57 11.00
N PRO A 123 7.13 -3.86 10.42
CA PRO A 123 6.87 -4.93 9.45
C PRO A 123 7.51 -4.64 8.09
N LYS A 124 7.74 -5.70 7.29
CA LYS A 124 8.30 -5.56 5.92
C LYS A 124 7.34 -4.89 4.95
N VAL A 125 6.06 -5.19 5.09
CA VAL A 125 4.98 -4.59 4.30
C VAL A 125 3.85 -4.16 5.23
N THR A 126 3.38 -2.94 5.06
CA THR A 126 2.24 -2.41 5.83
C THR A 126 1.46 -1.38 5.01
N VAL A 127 0.64 -0.60 5.69
CA VAL A 127 -0.05 0.55 5.11
C VAL A 127 0.30 1.82 5.86
N VAL A 128 0.27 2.94 5.16
CA VAL A 128 0.30 4.27 5.76
C VAL A 128 -0.80 5.12 5.16
N ARG A 129 -1.20 6.17 5.85
CA ARG A 129 -2.22 7.11 5.35
C ARG A 129 -1.75 8.55 5.45
N LYS A 130 -2.41 9.42 4.69
CA LYS A 130 -2.23 10.87 4.87
C LYS A 130 -2.64 11.28 6.27
N THR A 131 -1.78 12.02 6.94
CA THR A 131 -2.08 12.55 8.27
C THR A 131 -3.21 13.57 8.20
N PRO A 132 -4.25 13.44 9.05
CA PRO A 132 -5.30 14.45 9.21
C PRO A 132 -4.72 15.83 9.56
N LYS A 133 -5.35 16.91 9.08
CA LYS A 133 -4.81 18.27 9.24
C LYS A 133 -4.52 18.65 10.70
N LYS A 134 -5.41 18.27 11.63
CA LYS A 134 -5.30 18.60 13.06
C LYS A 134 -4.33 17.70 13.81
N MET A 135 -4.04 16.47 13.32
CA MET A 135 -3.14 15.51 13.99
C MET A 135 -1.68 15.99 13.89
N LYS A 136 -0.96 15.96 14.99
CA LYS A 136 0.44 16.41 15.06
C LYS A 136 1.42 15.27 15.31
N THR A 137 1.00 14.24 16.05
CA THR A 137 1.82 13.10 16.50
C THR A 137 0.98 11.83 16.56
N GLY A 138 1.63 10.67 16.73
CA GLY A 138 0.99 9.41 17.10
C GLY A 138 0.38 8.60 15.95
N LEU A 139 0.54 9.02 14.68
CA LEU A 139 0.05 8.21 13.55
C LEU A 139 1.09 7.21 13.06
N VAL A 140 2.33 7.67 12.88
CA VAL A 140 3.44 6.80 12.42
C VAL A 140 4.68 7.11 13.23
N GLN A 141 5.23 6.09 13.84
CA GLN A 141 6.44 6.13 14.65
C GLN A 141 7.46 5.11 14.16
N ILE A 142 8.74 5.42 14.37
CA ILE A 142 9.87 4.56 14.03
C ILE A 142 10.73 4.46 15.29
N THR A 143 10.95 3.26 15.77
CA THR A 143 11.68 3.01 17.02
C THR A 143 12.97 2.24 16.75
N ASN A 144 14.07 2.69 17.32
CA ASN A 144 15.33 1.95 17.36
C ASN A 144 15.35 1.01 18.57
N HIS A 145 15.48 -0.29 18.32
CA HIS A 145 15.58 -1.33 19.36
C HIS A 145 16.99 -1.90 19.52
N ASP A 146 17.92 -1.50 18.65
CA ASP A 146 19.28 -2.05 18.64
C ASP A 146 20.20 -1.27 19.59
N PRO A 147 20.91 -1.94 20.50
CA PRO A 147 21.84 -1.28 21.42
C PRO A 147 23.07 -0.76 20.67
N ASP A 148 23.50 0.46 20.97
CA ASP A 148 24.71 1.11 20.46
C ASP A 148 24.81 1.16 18.92
N ILE A 149 23.68 1.05 18.24
CA ILE A 149 23.59 1.09 16.78
C ILE A 149 22.83 2.36 16.35
N LEU A 150 23.53 3.23 15.63
CA LEU A 150 22.89 4.36 14.95
C LEU A 150 22.10 3.85 13.75
N HIS A 151 20.79 4.05 13.77
CA HIS A 151 19.94 3.96 12.58
C HIS A 151 19.57 5.35 12.05
N ASN A 152 19.40 5.44 10.74
CA ASN A 152 18.95 6.69 10.11
C ASN A 152 17.78 6.42 9.15
N PRO A 153 16.54 6.30 9.69
CA PRO A 153 15.36 6.09 8.88
C PRO A 153 15.13 7.23 7.88
N HIS A 154 15.08 6.86 6.61
CA HIS A 154 14.83 7.75 5.49
C HIS A 154 13.55 7.30 4.76
N GLY A 155 12.51 8.10 4.85
CA GLY A 155 11.20 7.80 4.26
C GLY A 155 10.96 8.51 2.95
N TYR A 156 10.42 7.79 1.98
CA TYR A 156 10.14 8.30 0.63
C TYR A 156 8.69 8.04 0.21
N SER A 157 8.17 8.92 -0.67
CA SER A 157 7.05 8.60 -1.54
C SER A 157 7.61 8.23 -2.92
N LYS A 158 7.33 6.99 -3.37
CA LYS A 158 7.77 6.48 -4.69
C LYS A 158 6.64 6.58 -5.70
N VAL A 159 6.97 7.06 -6.91
CA VAL A 159 6.09 7.11 -8.08
C VAL A 159 6.89 6.63 -9.29
N GLY A 160 6.72 5.38 -9.67
CA GLY A 160 7.59 4.72 -10.64
C GLY A 160 9.04 4.72 -10.15
N ALA A 161 9.99 5.15 -10.98
CA ALA A 161 11.40 5.25 -10.63
C ALA A 161 11.74 6.48 -9.75
N ARG A 162 10.79 7.40 -9.56
CA ARG A 162 11.04 8.63 -8.79
C ARG A 162 10.78 8.40 -7.31
N ALA A 163 11.72 8.80 -6.46
CA ALA A 163 11.59 8.81 -5.01
C ALA A 163 11.68 10.25 -4.48
N LYS A 164 10.66 10.67 -3.72
CA LYS A 164 10.62 11.98 -3.08
C LYS A 164 10.81 11.80 -1.58
N THR A 165 11.87 12.38 -1.02
CA THR A 165 12.11 12.38 0.43
C THR A 165 10.96 13.03 1.19
N LEU A 166 10.47 12.34 2.19
CA LEU A 166 9.49 12.81 3.15
C LEU A 166 10.17 13.24 4.45
N PHE A 167 11.10 12.45 4.92
CA PHE A 167 11.92 12.71 6.10
C PHE A 167 13.22 11.92 6.05
N ASN A 168 14.19 12.38 6.85
CA ASN A 168 15.42 11.71 7.21
C ASN A 168 15.67 12.02 8.69
N LYS A 169 15.75 11.02 9.57
CA LYS A 169 15.75 11.19 11.02
C LYS A 169 16.74 10.23 11.69
N PRO A 170 17.84 10.72 12.28
CA PRO A 170 18.75 9.85 13.00
C PRO A 170 18.12 9.34 14.31
N LEU A 171 18.39 8.09 14.64
CA LEU A 171 18.04 7.40 15.88
C LEU A 171 19.31 6.78 16.45
N PRO A 172 20.14 7.55 17.17
CA PRO A 172 21.44 7.10 17.64
C PRO A 172 21.37 6.03 18.73
N ASN A 173 20.33 6.03 19.56
CA ASN A 173 20.28 5.19 20.75
C ASN A 173 19.13 4.21 20.72
N LYS A 174 19.29 3.08 21.40
CA LYS A 174 18.18 2.18 21.70
C LYS A 174 17.07 2.92 22.45
N GLY A 175 15.82 2.74 22.02
CA GLY A 175 14.66 3.42 22.57
C GLY A 175 14.34 4.77 21.92
N ASP A 176 15.21 5.30 21.07
CA ASP A 176 14.90 6.51 20.33
C ASP A 176 13.69 6.30 19.39
N VAL A 177 12.80 7.29 19.35
CA VAL A 177 11.58 7.27 18.55
C VAL A 177 11.50 8.50 17.65
N ALA A 178 11.37 8.28 16.36
CA ALA A 178 11.02 9.32 15.39
C ALA A 178 9.53 9.29 15.09
N ASP A 179 8.78 10.27 15.58
CA ASP A 179 7.40 10.51 15.13
C ASP A 179 7.43 11.27 13.79
N VAL A 180 7.00 10.59 12.73
CA VAL A 180 6.99 11.13 11.37
C VAL A 180 5.60 11.54 10.90
N THR A 181 4.62 11.59 11.80
CA THR A 181 3.21 11.93 11.53
C THR A 181 3.07 13.21 10.71
N LYS A 182 3.78 14.29 11.09
CA LYS A 182 3.70 15.57 10.36
C LYS A 182 4.20 15.48 8.92
N ASN A 183 5.16 14.60 8.65
CA ASN A 183 5.78 14.45 7.33
C ASN A 183 4.80 13.88 6.30
N LEU A 184 3.86 13.02 6.75
CA LEU A 184 2.88 12.36 5.90
C LEU A 184 1.69 13.27 5.50
N LYS A 185 1.60 14.48 6.04
CA LYS A 185 0.66 15.51 5.54
C LYS A 185 0.90 15.86 4.07
N ARG A 186 2.10 15.63 3.56
CA ARG A 186 2.53 15.94 2.20
C ARG A 186 2.00 14.97 1.13
N PHE A 187 1.40 13.83 1.51
CA PHE A 187 0.83 12.88 0.56
C PHE A 187 -0.29 13.51 -0.28
N LYS A 188 -0.29 13.19 -1.57
CA LYS A 188 -1.27 13.64 -2.57
C LYS A 188 -2.01 12.44 -3.13
N MET A 189 -3.32 12.34 -2.90
CA MET A 189 -4.17 11.19 -3.22
C MET A 189 -3.99 10.66 -4.66
N LYS A 190 -3.93 11.54 -5.65
CA LYS A 190 -3.81 11.12 -7.06
C LYS A 190 -2.41 10.64 -7.46
N LYS A 191 -1.37 10.91 -6.65
CA LYS A 191 0.03 10.71 -7.03
C LYS A 191 0.73 9.68 -6.15
N ASP A 192 0.56 9.81 -4.84
CA ASP A 192 1.34 9.03 -3.88
C ASP A 192 0.61 7.71 -3.59
N LYS A 193 1.21 6.60 -4.01
CA LYS A 193 0.66 5.24 -3.83
C LYS A 193 1.56 4.34 -2.99
N HIS A 194 2.86 4.60 -3.00
CA HIS A 194 3.87 3.73 -2.39
C HIS A 194 4.78 4.55 -1.46
N PHE A 195 4.81 4.18 -0.19
CA PHE A 195 5.77 4.66 0.80
C PHE A 195 6.88 3.63 0.94
N PHE A 196 8.12 4.11 0.93
CA PHE A 196 9.32 3.29 1.08
C PHE A 196 10.15 3.84 2.23
N LEU A 197 10.59 2.97 3.12
CA LEU A 197 11.44 3.26 4.26
C LEU A 197 12.72 2.46 4.15
N GLN A 198 13.86 3.12 4.31
CA GLN A 198 15.17 2.47 4.39
C GLN A 198 16.01 3.08 5.52
N CYS A 199 17.10 2.41 5.87
CA CYS A 199 18.14 2.97 6.74
C CYS A 199 19.33 3.44 5.90
N ASP A 200 19.73 4.73 6.04
CA ASP A 200 20.91 5.23 5.30
C ASP A 200 22.24 4.69 5.84
N GLN A 201 22.26 4.14 7.06
CA GLN A 201 23.45 3.50 7.63
C GLN A 201 23.61 2.03 7.16
N HIS A 202 22.45 1.38 6.87
CA HIS A 202 22.39 -0.05 6.55
C HIS A 202 21.45 -0.22 5.33
N ASN A 203 21.99 -0.16 4.13
CA ASN A 203 21.23 -0.13 2.86
C ASN A 203 20.39 -1.40 2.58
N PHE A 204 20.66 -2.47 3.30
CA PHE A 204 19.87 -3.69 3.26
C PHE A 204 18.60 -3.65 4.12
N MET A 205 18.48 -2.65 5.03
CA MET A 205 17.29 -2.46 5.85
C MET A 205 16.24 -1.65 5.09
N GLU A 206 15.13 -2.28 4.75
CA GLU A 206 14.04 -1.64 4.03
C GLU A 206 12.68 -2.20 4.41
N ALA A 207 11.64 -1.38 4.23
CA ALA A 207 10.23 -1.73 4.35
C ALA A 207 9.40 -0.94 3.35
N ASP A 208 8.27 -1.52 2.95
CA ASP A 208 7.33 -0.94 2.00
C ASP A 208 5.95 -0.74 2.63
N ALA A 209 5.23 0.30 2.22
CA ALA A 209 3.84 0.46 2.62
C ALA A 209 2.97 0.98 1.47
N ARG A 210 1.75 0.46 1.37
CA ARG A 210 0.74 1.06 0.50
C ARG A 210 0.19 2.32 1.17
N ILE A 211 0.10 3.42 0.41
CA ILE A 211 -0.58 4.64 0.87
C ILE A 211 -2.07 4.47 0.58
N ILE A 212 -2.87 4.40 1.63
CA ILE A 212 -4.33 4.20 1.56
C ILE A 212 -5.09 5.46 1.95
N TRP A 213 -6.35 5.55 1.50
CA TRP A 213 -7.17 6.76 1.63
C TRP A 213 -8.50 6.53 2.35
N ASN A 214 -8.76 5.28 2.74
CA ASN A 214 -9.91 4.84 3.53
C ASN A 214 -9.52 3.65 4.41
N PRO A 215 -10.31 3.28 5.44
CA PRO A 215 -9.97 2.23 6.40
C PRO A 215 -10.32 0.80 5.95
N TYR A 216 -10.71 0.60 4.69
CA TYR A 216 -11.09 -0.72 4.17
C TYR A 216 -9.89 -1.39 3.51
N TYR A 217 -9.06 -2.02 4.31
CA TYR A 217 -7.88 -2.74 3.88
C TYR A 217 -7.55 -3.90 4.81
N VAL A 218 -6.74 -4.81 4.31
CA VAL A 218 -6.13 -5.91 5.06
C VAL A 218 -4.79 -6.27 4.43
N ILE A 219 -3.89 -6.88 5.19
CA ILE A 219 -2.61 -7.40 4.70
C ILE A 219 -2.66 -8.91 4.82
N THR A 220 -2.36 -9.64 3.73
CA THR A 220 -2.41 -11.09 3.75
C THR A 220 -1.31 -11.68 4.64
N ALA A 221 -1.70 -12.65 5.48
CA ALA A 221 -0.78 -13.48 6.25
C ALA A 221 -0.16 -14.58 5.35
N LYS A 222 0.51 -15.56 5.96
CA LYS A 222 1.22 -16.64 5.26
C LYS A 222 0.30 -17.44 4.33
N GLU A 223 -0.95 -17.61 4.73
CA GLU A 223 -1.97 -18.36 3.99
C GLU A 223 -2.60 -17.57 2.83
N GLY A 224 -2.16 -16.33 2.60
CA GLY A 224 -2.68 -15.45 1.55
C GLY A 224 -4.14 -15.07 1.71
N SER A 225 -4.78 -15.45 2.82
CA SER A 225 -6.19 -15.16 3.09
C SER A 225 -6.39 -13.70 3.49
N PHE A 226 -7.58 -13.18 3.20
CA PHE A 226 -7.99 -11.84 3.62
C PHE A 226 -9.49 -11.79 3.94
N GLN A 227 -9.86 -10.84 4.82
CA GLN A 227 -11.25 -10.48 5.09
C GLN A 227 -11.34 -8.99 5.42
N ILE A 228 -12.31 -8.31 4.81
CA ILE A 228 -12.65 -6.90 5.07
C ILE A 228 -14.13 -6.87 5.46
N ASP A 229 -14.42 -6.31 6.63
CA ASP A 229 -15.77 -6.27 7.20
C ASP A 229 -16.34 -4.85 7.24
N GLN A 230 -17.63 -4.77 7.52
CA GLN A 230 -18.39 -3.53 7.67
C GLN A 230 -18.33 -2.65 6.40
N ILE A 231 -18.45 -3.28 5.23
CA ILE A 231 -18.46 -2.57 3.96
C ILE A 231 -19.90 -2.15 3.66
N PRO A 232 -20.22 -0.87 3.45
CA PRO A 232 -21.52 -0.44 2.95
C PRO A 232 -21.88 -1.18 1.66
N ALA A 233 -23.18 -1.44 1.43
CA ALA A 233 -23.62 -2.03 0.17
C ALA A 233 -23.25 -1.11 -1.01
N GLY A 234 -22.77 -1.71 -2.11
CA GLY A 234 -22.34 -0.97 -3.30
C GLY A 234 -21.38 -1.78 -4.17
N THR A 235 -21.02 -1.21 -5.31
CA THR A 235 -20.02 -1.80 -6.23
C THR A 235 -18.69 -1.10 -6.07
N TYR A 236 -17.66 -1.88 -5.81
CA TYR A 236 -16.34 -1.38 -5.44
C TYR A 236 -15.24 -1.98 -6.29
N ARG A 237 -14.22 -1.17 -6.53
CA ARG A 237 -12.95 -1.62 -7.09
C ARG A 237 -12.03 -2.04 -5.96
N ILE A 238 -11.71 -3.31 -5.91
CA ILE A 238 -10.81 -3.92 -4.93
C ILE A 238 -9.46 -4.13 -5.59
N THR A 239 -8.40 -3.73 -4.94
CA THR A 239 -7.03 -3.87 -5.43
C THR A 239 -6.20 -4.69 -4.46
N ALA A 240 -5.51 -5.70 -4.99
CA ALA A 240 -4.46 -6.43 -4.31
C ALA A 240 -3.10 -5.91 -4.80
N TRP A 241 -2.28 -5.36 -3.91
CA TRP A 241 -0.98 -4.78 -4.21
C TRP A 241 0.12 -5.45 -3.40
N HIS A 242 1.19 -5.83 -4.09
CA HIS A 242 2.42 -6.32 -3.45
C HIS A 242 3.62 -5.51 -3.99
N PRO A 243 4.55 -5.03 -3.13
CA PRO A 243 5.59 -4.07 -3.54
C PRO A 243 6.51 -4.57 -4.66
N TYR A 244 6.75 -5.87 -4.73
CA TYR A 244 7.68 -6.49 -5.69
C TYR A 244 7.00 -7.23 -6.83
N VAL A 245 5.70 -7.52 -6.71
CA VAL A 245 4.93 -8.26 -7.74
C VAL A 245 4.07 -7.32 -8.58
N GLY A 246 3.56 -6.26 -7.98
CA GLY A 246 2.67 -5.30 -8.64
C GLY A 246 1.25 -5.31 -8.08
N GLU A 247 0.28 -4.91 -8.90
CA GLU A 247 -1.12 -4.80 -8.45
C GLU A 247 -2.09 -5.38 -9.48
N VAL A 248 -3.19 -5.96 -8.97
CA VAL A 248 -4.34 -6.42 -9.76
C VAL A 248 -5.61 -5.88 -9.13
N SER A 249 -6.54 -5.38 -9.94
CA SER A 249 -7.82 -4.83 -9.47
C SER A 249 -8.99 -5.58 -10.09
N GLN A 250 -10.07 -5.76 -9.31
CA GLN A 250 -11.33 -6.34 -9.75
C GLN A 250 -12.50 -5.52 -9.19
N GLU A 251 -13.64 -5.53 -9.87
CA GLU A 251 -14.89 -4.97 -9.37
C GLU A 251 -15.72 -6.05 -8.68
N VAL A 252 -16.31 -5.68 -7.54
CA VAL A 252 -17.17 -6.56 -6.75
C VAL A 252 -18.36 -5.77 -6.22
N THR A 253 -19.54 -6.37 -6.27
CA THR A 253 -20.73 -5.84 -5.61
C THR A 253 -20.84 -6.47 -4.22
N ILE A 254 -20.96 -5.62 -3.21
CA ILE A 254 -21.20 -5.98 -1.82
C ILE A 254 -22.67 -5.74 -1.52
N GLU A 255 -23.38 -6.76 -1.12
CA GLU A 255 -24.75 -6.67 -0.67
C GLU A 255 -24.82 -6.49 0.84
N ALA A 256 -25.88 -5.81 1.32
CA ALA A 256 -26.07 -5.54 2.73
C ALA A 256 -26.14 -6.85 3.55
N GLY A 257 -25.30 -6.95 4.57
CA GLY A 257 -25.21 -8.11 5.46
C GLY A 257 -24.67 -9.40 4.83
N GLN A 258 -24.29 -9.38 3.53
CA GLN A 258 -23.80 -10.58 2.84
C GLN A 258 -22.27 -10.63 2.79
N LYS A 259 -21.76 -11.86 2.58
CA LYS A 259 -20.35 -12.13 2.40
C LYS A 259 -20.04 -12.40 0.93
N ALA A 260 -19.33 -11.46 0.29
CA ALA A 260 -18.78 -11.67 -1.04
C ALA A 260 -17.45 -12.44 -0.99
N GLN A 261 -17.14 -13.18 -2.06
CA GLN A 261 -15.88 -13.92 -2.20
C GLN A 261 -15.10 -13.38 -3.41
N LEU A 262 -13.78 -13.29 -3.28
CA LEU A 262 -12.91 -12.81 -4.34
C LEU A 262 -11.53 -13.46 -4.27
N GLU A 263 -10.98 -13.83 -5.42
CA GLU A 263 -9.63 -14.35 -5.53
C GLU A 263 -8.79 -13.44 -6.43
N PHE A 264 -7.56 -13.17 -5.98
CA PHE A 264 -6.57 -12.46 -6.75
C PHE A 264 -5.44 -13.40 -7.18
N HIS A 265 -5.00 -13.24 -8.43
CA HIS A 265 -3.86 -13.93 -8.99
C HIS A 265 -2.82 -12.90 -9.43
N LEU A 266 -1.75 -12.75 -8.64
CA LEU A 266 -0.62 -11.92 -9.02
C LEU A 266 0.43 -12.76 -9.73
N THR A 267 1.05 -12.20 -10.76
CA THR A 267 2.08 -12.88 -11.55
C THR A 267 3.42 -12.17 -11.39
N GLY A 268 4.47 -12.95 -11.16
CA GLY A 268 5.84 -12.43 -11.22
C GLY A 268 6.16 -11.90 -12.64
N LYS A 269 6.90 -10.80 -12.68
CA LYS A 269 7.45 -10.25 -13.94
C LYS A 269 8.63 -11.08 -14.42
#